data_ade9f45bae4670fd466b5afa83af961f
#
_entry.id   ade9f45bae4670fd466b5afa83af961f
#
_cell.length_a   1.000
_cell.length_b   1.000
_cell.length_c   1.000
_cell.angle_alpha   90.00
_cell.angle_beta   90.00
_cell.angle_gamma   90.00
#
_symmetry.space_group_name_H-M   'P 1'
#
loop_
_entity.id
_entity.type
_entity.pdbx_description
1 polymer ?
#
loop_
_entity_poly.entity_id
_entity_poly.type
_entity_poly.pdbx_seq_one_letter_code
_entity_poly.pdbx_strand_id
1 'polypeptide(L)'
;MKRRQLLQGLGSFAGLQLLGPNLGASTLNAVNQSNSDSPILVVLEMSGGNDGLNTIVPFADDDYYRLRPQIGIAKDKLLQLDDHFGFNPGLRGLQRLWQQGDLAVVHGCGYEKPSYSH
;
A
#
# COMPACT_ATOMS: atom_id res chain seq x y z
N MET A 1 21.64 18.44 13.05
CA MET A 1 22.41 17.18 12.95
C MET A 1 21.91 16.40 11.74
N LYS A 2 22.77 16.14 10.77
CA LYS A 2 22.37 15.44 9.52
C LYS A 2 22.39 13.94 9.78
N ARG A 3 21.35 13.21 9.36
CA ARG A 3 21.16 11.74 9.55
C ARG A 3 22.40 10.90 9.19
N ARG A 4 23.25 11.41 8.31
CA ARG A 4 24.51 10.78 7.90
C ARG A 4 25.58 10.70 8.99
N GLN A 5 25.55 11.61 9.96
CA GLN A 5 26.51 11.63 11.07
C GLN A 5 26.14 10.66 12.19
N LEU A 6 24.86 10.28 12.30
CA LEU A 6 24.39 9.26 13.24
C LEU A 6 24.87 7.86 12.86
N LEU A 7 24.91 7.56 11.55
CA LEU A 7 25.36 6.26 11.04
C LEU A 7 26.88 6.08 11.10
N GLN A 8 27.64 7.17 11.09
CA GLN A 8 29.10 7.11 11.23
C GLN A 8 29.56 6.95 12.68
N GLY A 9 28.71 7.28 13.67
CA GLY A 9 28.99 7.08 15.09
C GLY A 9 28.84 5.64 15.60
N LEU A 10 28.18 4.76 14.84
CA LEU A 10 27.98 3.34 15.19
C LEU A 10 29.10 2.42 14.72
N GLY A 11 30.06 2.94 13.94
CA GLY A 11 31.17 2.17 13.41
C GLY A 11 32.40 2.03 14.29
N SER A 12 32.44 2.64 15.48
CA SER A 12 33.64 2.72 16.32
C SER A 12 33.56 1.91 17.62
N PHE A 13 32.83 0.81 17.64
CA PHE A 13 32.85 -0.16 18.75
C PHE A 13 33.67 -1.41 18.40
N ALA A 14 34.79 -1.22 17.71
CA ALA A 14 35.81 -2.24 17.52
C ALA A 14 36.88 -2.08 18.61
N GLY A 15 36.58 -2.45 19.85
CA GLY A 15 37.60 -2.31 20.88
C GLY A 15 37.18 -2.78 22.27
N LEU A 16 36.51 -3.94 22.38
CA LEU A 16 36.44 -4.65 23.69
C LEU A 16 36.38 -6.16 23.44
N GLN A 17 37.45 -6.71 22.88
CA GLN A 17 37.72 -8.15 22.88
C GLN A 17 38.62 -8.52 24.07
N LEU A 18 38.08 -8.56 25.29
CA LEU A 18 38.81 -9.15 26.42
C LEU A 18 37.89 -9.91 27.42
N LEU A 19 36.80 -10.52 26.97
CA LEU A 19 36.05 -11.46 27.81
C LEU A 19 35.46 -12.57 26.96
N GLY A 20 36.22 -13.65 26.74
CA GLY A 20 35.77 -15.00 26.33
C GLY A 20 35.26 -15.17 24.89
N PRO A 21 35.69 -16.26 24.22
CA PRO A 21 35.39 -16.48 22.81
C PRO A 21 33.95 -16.92 22.48
N ASN A 22 33.00 -16.89 23.39
CA ASN A 22 31.68 -17.50 23.18
C ASN A 22 30.43 -16.60 23.34
N LEU A 23 30.58 -15.31 23.60
CA LEU A 23 29.42 -14.41 23.75
C LEU A 23 29.14 -13.51 22.56
N GLY A 24 30.05 -13.44 21.57
CA GLY A 24 29.94 -12.56 20.42
C GLY A 24 29.31 -13.18 19.16
N ALA A 25 29.33 -14.50 19.06
CA ALA A 25 28.89 -15.17 17.82
C ALA A 25 27.38 -15.42 17.74
N SER A 26 26.68 -15.47 18.87
CA SER A 26 25.26 -15.79 18.87
C SER A 26 24.35 -14.58 18.59
N THR A 27 24.82 -13.35 18.86
CA THR A 27 24.01 -12.14 18.64
C THR A 27 24.12 -11.61 17.22
N LEU A 28 25.22 -11.87 16.51
CA LEU A 28 25.38 -11.44 15.13
C LEU A 28 24.65 -12.35 14.13
N ASN A 29 24.44 -13.62 14.48
CA ASN A 29 23.65 -14.54 13.63
C ASN A 29 22.13 -14.30 13.70
N ALA A 30 21.63 -13.65 14.74
CA ALA A 30 20.19 -13.34 14.83
C ALA A 30 19.76 -12.19 13.91
N VAL A 31 20.71 -11.33 13.50
CA VAL A 31 20.41 -10.19 12.61
C VAL A 31 20.47 -10.57 11.13
N ASN A 32 21.14 -11.68 10.78
CA ASN A 32 21.31 -12.13 9.39
C ASN A 32 20.37 -13.25 8.94
N GLN A 33 19.44 -13.69 9.79
CA GLN A 33 18.34 -14.59 9.39
C GLN A 33 17.03 -13.83 9.16
N SER A 34 17.08 -12.72 8.47
CA SER A 34 15.93 -12.30 7.68
C SER A 34 15.87 -13.26 6.50
N ASN A 35 15.06 -14.31 6.60
CA ASN A 35 14.71 -15.14 5.46
C ASN A 35 14.24 -14.19 4.36
N SER A 36 15.02 -14.04 3.30
CA SER A 36 14.71 -13.19 2.14
C SER A 36 13.44 -13.64 1.41
N ASP A 37 12.85 -14.75 1.81
CA ASP A 37 11.65 -15.35 1.23
C ASP A 37 10.37 -15.10 2.05
N SER A 38 10.45 -14.37 3.17
CA SER A 38 9.25 -14.03 3.94
C SER A 38 8.47 -12.93 3.22
N PRO A 39 7.17 -13.11 2.95
CA PRO A 39 6.37 -12.08 2.33
C PRO A 39 6.29 -10.84 3.22
N ILE A 40 6.43 -9.66 2.61
CA ILE A 40 6.30 -8.38 3.30
C ILE A 40 4.89 -7.86 3.05
N LEU A 41 4.12 -7.65 4.12
CA LEU A 41 2.83 -6.99 4.06
C LEU A 41 3.01 -5.48 4.31
N VAL A 42 2.57 -4.67 3.34
CA VAL A 42 2.46 -3.22 3.50
C VAL A 42 0.99 -2.85 3.53
N VAL A 43 0.54 -2.20 4.61
CA VAL A 43 -0.82 -1.69 4.74
C VAL A 43 -0.80 -0.19 4.51
N LEU A 44 -1.54 0.27 3.49
CA LEU A 44 -1.76 1.69 3.23
C LEU A 44 -3.19 2.05 3.60
N GLU A 45 -3.37 2.70 4.74
CA GLU A 45 -4.66 3.23 5.17
C GLU A 45 -4.87 4.63 4.61
N MET A 46 -5.96 4.82 3.86
CA MET A 46 -6.38 6.13 3.36
C MET A 46 -7.40 6.73 4.33
N SER A 47 -6.91 7.41 5.37
CA SER A 47 -7.76 8.12 6.33
C SER A 47 -8.19 9.49 5.79
N GLY A 48 -9.36 9.97 6.21
CA GLY A 48 -9.91 11.27 5.82
C GLY A 48 -10.92 11.24 4.68
N GLY A 49 -11.40 10.07 4.32
CA GLY A 49 -12.49 9.89 3.37
C GLY A 49 -12.00 9.74 1.92
N ASN A 50 -12.03 8.53 1.43
CA ASN A 50 -11.85 8.22 0.02
C ASN A 50 -13.21 8.05 -0.66
N ASP A 51 -13.43 8.70 -1.80
CA ASP A 51 -14.58 8.42 -2.65
C ASP A 51 -14.36 7.11 -3.42
N GLY A 52 -14.79 6.00 -2.83
CA GLY A 52 -14.63 4.67 -3.41
C GLY A 52 -15.27 4.52 -4.78
N LEU A 53 -16.44 5.15 -5.00
CA LEU A 53 -17.15 5.11 -6.28
C LEU A 53 -16.45 5.93 -7.38
N ASN A 54 -15.59 6.89 -7.02
CA ASN A 54 -14.75 7.59 -7.97
C ASN A 54 -13.31 7.06 -8.00
N THR A 55 -12.98 6.09 -7.17
CA THR A 55 -11.72 5.33 -7.22
C THR A 55 -11.87 4.17 -8.21
N ILE A 56 -12.89 3.34 -8.01
CA ILE A 56 -13.30 2.27 -8.92
C ILE A 56 -14.73 2.59 -9.37
N VAL A 57 -14.88 3.02 -10.58
CA VAL A 57 -16.12 3.57 -11.12
C VAL A 57 -16.98 2.47 -11.73
N PRO A 58 -18.20 2.25 -11.23
CA PRO A 58 -19.15 1.29 -11.82
C PRO A 58 -19.86 1.94 -13.03
N PHE A 59 -19.15 2.13 -14.12
CA PHE A 59 -19.63 2.87 -15.29
C PHE A 59 -20.78 2.19 -16.03
N ALA A 60 -21.02 0.91 -15.80
CA ALA A 60 -22.16 0.18 -16.37
C ALA A 60 -23.43 0.32 -15.54
N ASP A 61 -23.36 0.95 -14.37
CA ASP A 61 -24.50 1.19 -13.50
C ASP A 61 -25.05 2.61 -13.73
N ASP A 62 -26.28 2.72 -14.24
CA ASP A 62 -26.94 4.01 -14.50
C ASP A 62 -27.16 4.80 -13.21
N ASP A 63 -27.32 4.13 -12.08
CA ASP A 63 -27.47 4.80 -10.78
C ASP A 63 -26.24 5.58 -10.38
N TYR A 64 -25.06 5.16 -10.80
CA TYR A 64 -23.83 5.92 -10.57
C TYR A 64 -23.94 7.34 -11.18
N TYR A 65 -24.36 7.46 -12.43
CA TYR A 65 -24.51 8.76 -13.09
C TYR A 65 -25.73 9.53 -12.61
N ARG A 66 -26.82 8.84 -12.35
CA ARG A 66 -28.06 9.45 -11.85
C ARG A 66 -27.86 10.12 -10.48
N LEU A 67 -27.13 9.46 -9.59
CA LEU A 67 -26.87 9.93 -8.22
C LEU A 67 -25.67 10.89 -8.14
N ARG A 68 -24.85 10.96 -9.18
CA ARG A 68 -23.60 11.76 -9.23
C ARG A 68 -23.53 12.62 -10.50
N PRO A 69 -24.53 13.47 -10.78
CA PRO A 69 -24.63 14.19 -12.07
C PRO A 69 -23.49 15.17 -12.32
N GLN A 70 -22.83 15.67 -11.26
CA GLN A 70 -21.72 16.66 -11.38
C GLN A 70 -20.35 16.07 -11.13
N ILE A 71 -20.26 15.01 -10.32
CA ILE A 71 -18.97 14.44 -9.90
C ILE A 71 -18.71 13.05 -10.52
N GLY A 72 -19.68 12.52 -11.25
CA GLY A 72 -19.50 11.28 -12.01
C GLY A 72 -18.43 11.43 -13.08
N ILE A 73 -17.59 10.42 -13.22
CA ILE A 73 -16.52 10.39 -14.22
C ILE A 73 -17.06 9.70 -15.46
N ALA A 74 -17.01 10.38 -16.60
CA ALA A 74 -17.50 9.85 -17.87
C ALA A 74 -16.69 8.60 -18.30
N LYS A 75 -17.37 7.62 -18.88
CA LYS A 75 -16.80 6.32 -19.25
C LYS A 75 -15.54 6.43 -20.13
N ASP A 76 -15.55 7.38 -21.07
CA ASP A 76 -14.44 7.63 -22.00
C ASP A 76 -13.15 8.13 -21.34
N LYS A 77 -13.25 8.61 -20.10
CA LYS A 77 -12.11 9.08 -19.30
C LYS A 77 -11.52 7.99 -18.40
N LEU A 78 -12.23 6.92 -18.17
CA LEU A 78 -11.82 5.86 -17.26
C LEU A 78 -10.72 4.98 -17.87
N LEU A 79 -9.92 4.40 -16.97
CA LEU A 79 -9.00 3.33 -17.31
C LEU A 79 -9.75 2.01 -17.11
N GLN A 80 -10.21 1.41 -18.19
CA GLN A 80 -11.08 0.23 -18.14
C GLN A 80 -10.43 -0.94 -17.38
N LEU A 81 -11.19 -1.57 -16.47
CA LEU A 81 -10.84 -2.83 -15.82
C LEU A 81 -11.49 -4.00 -16.56
N ASP A 82 -12.82 -3.92 -16.68
CA ASP A 82 -13.68 -4.91 -17.29
C ASP A 82 -14.88 -4.23 -17.98
N ASP A 83 -15.95 -4.96 -18.24
CA ASP A 83 -17.14 -4.44 -18.91
C ASP A 83 -18.03 -3.58 -18.01
N HIS A 84 -17.79 -3.58 -16.68
CA HIS A 84 -18.64 -2.91 -15.69
C HIS A 84 -17.90 -1.82 -14.92
N PHE A 85 -16.59 -1.95 -14.73
CA PHE A 85 -15.78 -1.10 -13.86
C PHE A 85 -14.58 -0.48 -14.57
N GLY A 86 -14.20 0.70 -14.12
CA GLY A 86 -12.99 1.37 -14.57
C GLY A 86 -12.29 2.10 -13.41
N PHE A 87 -10.97 2.16 -13.47
CA PHE A 87 -10.21 2.99 -12.54
C PHE A 87 -10.37 4.48 -12.85
N ASN A 88 -10.30 5.28 -11.79
CA ASN A 88 -10.08 6.72 -11.95
C ASN A 88 -8.89 7.00 -12.89
N PRO A 89 -8.96 8.00 -13.77
CA PRO A 89 -7.88 8.30 -14.72
C PRO A 89 -6.53 8.62 -14.07
N GLY A 90 -6.52 9.02 -12.80
CA GLY A 90 -5.30 9.23 -12.01
C GLY A 90 -4.57 7.94 -11.59
N LEU A 91 -5.22 6.77 -11.69
CA LEU A 91 -4.71 5.50 -11.15
C LEU A 91 -4.00 4.62 -12.20
N ARG A 92 -3.26 5.22 -13.12
CA ARG A 92 -2.52 4.48 -14.19
C ARG A 92 -1.53 3.43 -13.65
N GLY A 93 -0.98 3.67 -12.45
CA GLY A 93 -0.09 2.70 -11.79
C GLY A 93 -0.83 1.43 -11.42
N LEU A 94 -2.04 1.54 -10.86
CA LEU A 94 -2.88 0.40 -10.49
C LEU A 94 -3.38 -0.35 -11.73
N GLN A 95 -3.71 0.34 -12.82
CA GLN A 95 -4.11 -0.31 -14.07
C GLN A 95 -3.00 -1.25 -14.59
N ARG A 96 -1.74 -0.86 -14.50
CA ARG A 96 -0.63 -1.73 -14.91
C ARG A 96 -0.54 -2.98 -14.06
N LEU A 97 -0.69 -2.85 -12.75
CA LEU A 97 -0.69 -4.01 -11.83
C LEU A 97 -1.88 -4.93 -12.11
N TRP A 98 -3.04 -4.36 -12.40
CA TRP A 98 -4.22 -5.13 -12.81
C TRP A 98 -3.97 -5.95 -14.08
N GLN A 99 -3.38 -5.33 -15.10
CA GLN A 99 -3.05 -6.00 -16.38
C GLN A 99 -1.99 -7.10 -16.22
N GLN A 100 -1.13 -7.00 -15.19
CA GLN A 100 -0.11 -7.99 -14.84
C GLN A 100 -0.67 -9.13 -13.98
N GLY A 101 -1.89 -9.00 -13.45
CA GLY A 101 -2.48 -9.94 -12.52
C GLY A 101 -1.99 -9.78 -11.06
N ASP A 102 -1.29 -8.69 -10.77
CA ASP A 102 -0.68 -8.40 -9.45
C ASP A 102 -1.60 -7.56 -8.56
N LEU A 103 -2.83 -7.29 -8.99
CA LEU A 103 -3.82 -6.51 -8.25
C LEU A 103 -5.16 -7.24 -8.19
N ALA A 104 -5.76 -7.25 -7.02
CA ALA A 104 -7.15 -7.65 -6.82
C ALA A 104 -7.98 -6.46 -6.31
N VAL A 105 -9.21 -6.35 -6.80
CA VAL A 105 -10.19 -5.36 -6.33
C VAL A 105 -11.30 -6.09 -5.61
N VAL A 106 -11.56 -5.72 -4.35
CA VAL A 106 -12.62 -6.33 -3.54
C VAL A 106 -13.71 -5.29 -3.31
N HIS A 107 -14.90 -5.57 -3.84
CA HIS A 107 -16.08 -4.71 -3.69
C HIS A 107 -16.94 -5.14 -2.50
N GLY A 108 -17.83 -4.23 -2.06
CA GLY A 108 -18.83 -4.52 -1.04
C GLY A 108 -18.26 -4.70 0.37
N CYS A 109 -17.03 -4.25 0.61
CA CYS A 109 -16.44 -4.28 1.94
C CYS A 109 -17.09 -3.21 2.82
N GLY A 110 -17.54 -3.62 4.00
CA GLY A 110 -18.15 -2.73 4.98
C GLY A 110 -18.18 -3.35 6.35
N TYR A 111 -18.69 -2.62 7.32
CA TYR A 111 -18.89 -3.09 8.70
C TYR A 111 -20.24 -2.60 9.25
N GLU A 112 -20.73 -3.30 10.26
CA GLU A 112 -21.97 -2.91 10.92
C GLU A 112 -21.81 -1.56 11.64
N LYS A 113 -22.82 -0.69 11.53
CA LYS A 113 -22.89 0.64 12.15
C LYS A 113 -21.69 1.54 11.75
N PRO A 114 -21.52 1.86 10.46
CA PRO A 114 -20.46 2.72 10.01
C PRO A 114 -20.58 4.12 10.62
N SER A 115 -19.45 4.71 11.00
CA SER A 115 -19.38 6.13 11.33
C SER A 115 -19.24 6.94 10.04
N TYR A 116 -20.07 7.95 9.86
CA TYR A 116 -20.00 8.89 8.73
C TYR A 116 -19.26 10.19 9.12
N SER A 117 -18.55 10.18 10.26
CA SER A 117 -17.69 11.29 10.69
C SER A 117 -16.37 11.23 9.94
N HIS A 118 -16.02 12.32 9.29
CA HIS A 118 -14.74 12.54 8.60
C HIS A 118 -13.88 13.53 9.36
#